data_ceaa7aa02a439b579655235c0ccfb445
#
_entry.id   ceaa7aa02a439b579655235c0ccfb445
#
_cell.length_a   1.000
_cell.length_b   1.000
_cell.length_c   1.000
_cell.angle_alpha   90.00
_cell.angle_beta   90.00
_cell.angle_gamma   90.00
#
_symmetry.space_group_name_H-M   'P 1'
#
loop_
_entity.id
_entity.type
_entity.pdbx_description
1 polymer ?
#
loop_
_entity_poly.entity_id
_entity_poly.type
_entity_poly.pdbx_seq_one_letter_code
_entity_poly.pdbx_strand_id
1 'polypeptide(L)'
;MRDKQSTSRMFMVEPEVFFMNPETASSNHYQVDDNSKSPDEILKQAKREFSAFKNALTENGVNVLSMKGSAECPDHIFPNWFITFQNKTFQIFSMLAENRRKEKTPEMIEKLSEEYELTRDLSFHEEKNIFLESTSSMVLD
;
A
#
# COMPACT_ATOMS: atom_id res chain seq x y z
N MET A 1 2.61 -26.04 16.42
CA MET A 1 1.56 -24.98 16.51
C MET A 1 1.25 -24.59 15.07
N ARG A 2 0.01 -24.73 14.59
CA ARG A 2 -0.31 -24.27 13.22
C ARG A 2 -0.21 -22.74 13.22
N ASP A 3 0.62 -22.18 12.35
CA ASP A 3 0.70 -20.74 12.17
C ASP A 3 -0.66 -20.21 11.74
N LYS A 4 -1.07 -19.09 12.35
CA LYS A 4 -2.32 -18.44 11.94
C LYS A 4 -2.14 -17.85 10.54
N GLN A 5 -2.94 -18.27 9.58
CA GLN A 5 -2.92 -17.74 8.20
C GLN A 5 -3.46 -16.29 8.11
N SER A 6 -4.17 -15.81 9.15
CA SER A 6 -4.71 -14.47 9.21
C SER A 6 -4.01 -13.63 10.28
N THR A 7 -3.75 -12.37 9.95
CA THR A 7 -3.20 -11.40 10.90
C THR A 7 -4.31 -10.68 11.67
N SER A 8 -4.02 -10.29 12.91
CA SER A 8 -4.84 -9.36 13.68
C SER A 8 -4.32 -7.92 13.63
N ARG A 9 -3.37 -7.62 12.74
CA ARG A 9 -2.72 -6.31 12.60
C ARG A 9 -2.63 -5.96 11.12
N MET A 10 -3.03 -4.75 10.78
CA MET A 10 -3.01 -4.27 9.40
C MET A 10 -2.43 -2.85 9.34
N PHE A 11 -1.65 -2.60 8.29
CA PHE A 11 -1.24 -1.26 7.89
C PHE A 11 -2.14 -0.79 6.75
N MET A 12 -2.70 0.41 6.88
CA MET A 12 -3.57 1.00 5.87
C MET A 12 -3.12 2.42 5.56
N VAL A 13 -3.24 2.82 4.30
CA VAL A 13 -2.93 4.19 3.86
C VAL A 13 -4.21 4.89 3.46
N GLU A 14 -4.55 5.98 4.17
CA GLU A 14 -5.70 6.82 3.85
C GLU A 14 -5.45 7.60 2.55
N PRO A 15 -6.36 7.56 1.57
CA PRO A 15 -6.14 8.24 0.30
C PRO A 15 -6.13 9.77 0.49
N GLU A 16 -5.03 10.42 0.11
CA GLU A 16 -4.97 11.87 0.00
C GLU A 16 -5.49 12.34 -1.36
N VAL A 17 -5.21 11.57 -2.39
CA VAL A 17 -5.80 11.65 -3.73
C VAL A 17 -6.29 10.25 -4.13
N PHE A 18 -7.25 10.18 -5.04
CA PHE A 18 -7.72 8.90 -5.60
C PHE A 18 -8.30 9.12 -7.00
N PHE A 19 -7.59 8.67 -8.00
CA PHE A 19 -7.98 8.71 -9.42
C PHE A 19 -7.23 7.62 -10.19
N MET A 20 -7.66 7.34 -11.42
CA MET A 20 -6.98 6.39 -12.28
C MET A 20 -5.51 6.81 -12.50
N ASN A 21 -4.57 5.97 -12.09
CA ASN A 21 -3.15 6.28 -12.19
C ASN A 21 -2.67 6.13 -13.65
N PRO A 22 -2.27 7.21 -14.34
CA PRO A 22 -1.86 7.12 -15.74
C PRO A 22 -0.59 6.30 -15.94
N GLU A 23 0.29 6.20 -14.92
CA GLU A 23 1.52 5.41 -15.02
C GLU A 23 1.27 3.90 -14.93
N THR A 24 0.18 3.47 -14.29
CA THR A 24 -0.17 2.06 -14.13
C THR A 24 -1.34 1.61 -15.00
N ALA A 25 -2.09 2.54 -15.60
CA ALA A 25 -3.31 2.23 -16.38
C ALA A 25 -3.05 1.27 -17.56
N SER A 26 -1.90 1.34 -18.20
CA SER A 26 -1.55 0.46 -19.33
C SER A 26 -1.35 -1.00 -18.94
N SER A 27 -0.98 -1.26 -17.69
CA SER A 27 -0.74 -2.61 -17.14
C SER A 27 -1.84 -3.12 -16.24
N ASN A 28 -2.75 -2.25 -15.79
CA ASN A 28 -3.82 -2.57 -14.86
C ASN A 28 -5.21 -2.46 -15.51
N HIS A 29 -5.70 -3.57 -16.06
CA HIS A 29 -7.00 -3.64 -16.72
C HIS A 29 -8.21 -3.41 -15.80
N TYR A 30 -8.01 -3.39 -14.49
CA TYR A 30 -9.07 -3.15 -13.51
C TYR A 30 -9.26 -1.66 -13.20
N GLN A 31 -8.33 -0.81 -13.62
CA GLN A 31 -8.51 0.64 -13.49
C GLN A 31 -9.41 1.14 -14.64
N VAL A 32 -10.57 1.62 -14.26
CA VAL A 32 -11.53 2.23 -15.20
C VAL A 32 -11.75 3.67 -14.78
N ASP A 33 -11.64 4.58 -15.73
CA ASP A 33 -11.96 5.99 -15.50
C ASP A 33 -13.48 6.18 -15.45
N ASP A 34 -13.99 6.57 -14.28
CA ASP A 34 -15.43 6.89 -14.12
C ASP A 34 -15.67 8.37 -14.46
N ASN A 35 -15.81 8.64 -15.75
CA ASN A 35 -16.11 9.99 -16.25
C ASN A 35 -17.47 10.55 -15.81
N SER A 36 -18.29 9.77 -15.07
CA SER A 36 -19.60 10.21 -14.57
C SER A 36 -19.50 11.05 -13.29
N LYS A 37 -18.34 11.03 -12.61
CA LYS A 37 -18.10 11.72 -11.35
C LYS A 37 -16.92 12.67 -11.45
N SER A 38 -16.98 13.76 -10.68
CA SER A 38 -15.82 14.64 -10.52
C SER A 38 -14.72 13.96 -9.67
N PRO A 39 -13.44 14.37 -9.83
CA PRO A 39 -12.34 13.87 -8.98
C PRO A 39 -12.59 14.04 -7.47
N ASP A 40 -13.22 15.14 -7.07
CA ASP A 40 -13.58 15.42 -5.68
C ASP A 40 -14.65 14.45 -5.14
N GLU A 41 -15.63 14.08 -5.97
CA GLU A 41 -16.66 13.12 -5.60
C GLU A 41 -16.06 11.72 -5.45
N ILE A 42 -15.16 11.34 -6.36
CA ILE A 42 -14.45 10.06 -6.31
C ILE A 42 -13.60 9.99 -5.04
N LEU A 43 -12.80 11.02 -4.76
CA LEU A 43 -11.97 11.08 -3.54
C LEU A 43 -12.82 11.03 -2.26
N LYS A 44 -13.92 11.77 -2.23
CA LYS A 44 -14.85 11.77 -1.08
C LYS A 44 -15.47 10.40 -0.85
N GLN A 45 -15.79 9.69 -1.92
CA GLN A 45 -16.29 8.32 -1.85
C GLN A 45 -15.21 7.38 -1.32
N ALA A 46 -13.99 7.43 -1.89
CA ALA A 46 -12.86 6.61 -1.44
C ALA A 46 -12.54 6.81 0.05
N LYS A 47 -12.53 8.05 0.54
CA LYS A 47 -12.34 8.36 1.98
C LYS A 47 -13.45 7.80 2.86
N ARG A 48 -14.70 7.82 2.41
CA ARG A 48 -15.82 7.21 3.16
C ARG A 48 -15.68 5.68 3.23
N GLU A 49 -15.37 5.04 2.10
CA GLU A 49 -15.18 3.60 2.02
C GLU A 49 -13.98 3.14 2.86
N PHE A 50 -12.86 3.87 2.79
CA PHE A 50 -11.69 3.64 3.63
C PHE A 50 -12.05 3.69 5.12
N SER A 51 -12.76 4.75 5.54
CA SER A 51 -13.16 4.93 6.94
C SER A 51 -14.11 3.83 7.41
N ALA A 52 -15.08 3.45 6.59
CA ALA A 52 -16.03 2.37 6.89
C ALA A 52 -15.30 1.03 7.02
N PHE A 53 -14.38 0.73 6.13
CA PHE A 53 -13.59 -0.50 6.18
C PHE A 53 -12.67 -0.55 7.40
N LYS A 54 -11.95 0.54 7.68
CA LYS A 54 -11.12 0.67 8.88
C LYS A 54 -11.92 0.45 10.15
N ASN A 55 -13.11 1.07 10.26
CA ASN A 55 -13.99 0.91 11.43
C ASN A 55 -14.45 -0.54 11.56
N ALA A 56 -14.90 -1.16 10.47
CA ALA A 56 -15.32 -2.56 10.49
C ALA A 56 -14.19 -3.50 10.95
N LEU A 57 -12.95 -3.26 10.54
CA LEU A 57 -11.79 -4.03 11.00
C LEU A 57 -11.56 -3.84 12.51
N THR A 58 -11.56 -2.59 13.00
CA THR A 58 -11.31 -2.29 14.41
C THR A 58 -12.42 -2.82 15.33
N GLU A 59 -13.67 -2.71 14.91
CA GLU A 59 -14.82 -3.27 15.65
C GLU A 59 -14.76 -4.80 15.74
N ASN A 60 -14.10 -5.46 14.80
CA ASN A 60 -13.86 -6.90 14.82
C ASN A 60 -12.50 -7.30 15.42
N GLY A 61 -11.86 -6.40 16.15
CA GLY A 61 -10.65 -6.71 16.94
C GLY A 61 -9.34 -6.69 16.14
N VAL A 62 -9.34 -6.16 14.91
CA VAL A 62 -8.11 -5.95 14.15
C VAL A 62 -7.44 -4.63 14.57
N ASN A 63 -6.17 -4.70 14.93
CA ASN A 63 -5.37 -3.51 15.20
C ASN A 63 -4.93 -2.87 13.87
N VAL A 64 -5.50 -1.72 13.55
CA VAL A 64 -5.20 -1.01 12.30
C VAL A 64 -4.30 0.19 12.58
N LEU A 65 -3.08 0.12 12.07
CA LEU A 65 -2.20 1.28 11.93
C LEU A 65 -2.53 1.98 10.60
N SER A 66 -3.00 3.22 10.64
CA SER A 66 -3.26 3.98 9.41
C SER A 66 -2.43 5.26 9.35
N MET A 67 -1.91 5.57 8.17
CA MET A 67 -1.19 6.81 7.86
C MET A 67 -1.81 7.48 6.65
N LYS A 68 -1.60 8.79 6.50
CA LYS A 68 -2.05 9.52 5.31
C LYS A 68 -1.15 9.20 4.13
N GLY A 69 -1.76 9.08 2.95
CA GLY A 69 -1.04 8.96 1.69
C GLY A 69 -0.44 10.29 1.22
N SER A 70 0.28 10.23 0.12
CA SER A 70 0.84 11.40 -0.57
C SER A 70 -0.10 11.90 -1.65
N ALA A 71 -0.16 13.22 -1.84
CA ALA A 71 -0.93 13.87 -2.91
C ALA A 71 -0.40 13.54 -4.33
N GLU A 72 0.83 13.03 -4.44
CA GLU A 72 1.44 12.63 -5.71
C GLU A 72 1.25 11.15 -6.06
N CYS A 73 0.62 10.36 -5.15
CA CYS A 73 0.57 8.91 -5.24
C CYS A 73 -0.89 8.41 -5.26
N PRO A 74 -1.56 8.35 -6.41
CA PRO A 74 -2.97 7.95 -6.51
C PRO A 74 -3.23 6.51 -6.08
N ASP A 75 -2.25 5.62 -6.18
CA ASP A 75 -2.33 4.21 -5.78
C ASP A 75 -1.86 3.95 -4.34
N HIS A 76 -1.55 4.99 -3.55
CA HIS A 76 -0.96 4.84 -2.21
C HIS A 76 -1.85 4.07 -1.22
N ILE A 77 -3.16 3.99 -1.49
CA ILE A 77 -4.09 3.14 -0.74
C ILE A 77 -3.71 1.63 -0.80
N PHE A 78 -2.91 1.24 -1.81
CA PHE A 78 -2.40 -0.11 -2.01
C PHE A 78 -0.89 -0.16 -1.72
N PRO A 79 -0.44 -0.28 -0.46
CA PRO A 79 0.98 -0.17 -0.10
C PRO A 79 1.77 -1.43 -0.51
N ASN A 80 1.92 -1.67 -1.81
CA ASN A 80 2.61 -2.83 -2.38
C ASN A 80 4.15 -2.73 -2.30
N TRP A 81 4.67 -1.64 -1.76
CA TRP A 81 6.09 -1.35 -1.68
C TRP A 81 6.82 -2.03 -0.52
N PHE A 82 6.11 -2.72 0.38
CA PHE A 82 6.73 -3.48 1.47
C PHE A 82 5.96 -4.75 1.82
N ILE A 83 6.60 -5.61 2.59
CA ILE A 83 6.01 -6.78 3.24
C ILE A 83 6.57 -6.93 4.65
N THR A 84 5.74 -7.36 5.60
CA THR A 84 6.14 -7.71 6.96
C THR A 84 6.08 -9.21 7.18
N PHE A 85 6.93 -9.71 8.08
CA PHE A 85 7.01 -11.13 8.43
C PHE A 85 6.70 -11.36 9.92
N GLN A 86 6.34 -12.59 10.27
CA GLN A 86 5.99 -12.98 11.65
C GLN A 86 7.15 -12.78 12.64
N ASN A 87 8.39 -12.91 12.19
CA ASN A 87 9.60 -12.68 12.99
C ASN A 87 9.92 -11.21 13.25
N LYS A 88 8.96 -10.32 13.03
CA LYS A 88 9.12 -8.87 13.23
C LYS A 88 10.16 -8.24 12.31
N THR A 89 10.29 -8.73 11.10
CA THR A 89 11.09 -8.08 10.07
C THR A 89 10.23 -7.54 8.94
N PHE A 90 10.76 -6.60 8.14
CA PHE A 90 10.13 -6.17 6.90
C PHE A 90 11.16 -5.95 5.79
N GLN A 91 10.67 -5.94 4.57
CA GLN A 91 11.45 -5.66 3.36
C GLN A 91 10.75 -4.60 2.53
N ILE A 92 11.54 -3.77 1.84
CA ILE A 92 11.08 -2.74 0.91
C ILE A 92 11.36 -3.21 -0.51
N PHE A 93 10.37 -3.04 -1.39
CA PHE A 93 10.42 -3.47 -2.78
C PHE A 93 10.75 -2.32 -3.75
N SER A 94 11.23 -2.72 -4.94
CA SER A 94 11.48 -1.83 -6.07
C SER A 94 10.21 -1.70 -6.92
N MET A 95 9.68 -0.46 -7.03
CA MET A 95 8.43 -0.18 -7.72
C MET A 95 8.66 0.21 -9.18
N LEU A 96 7.78 -0.28 -10.07
CA LEU A 96 7.84 0.01 -11.50
C LEU A 96 7.49 1.47 -11.80
N ALA A 97 6.29 1.91 -11.38
CA ALA A 97 5.80 3.25 -11.64
C ALA A 97 6.52 4.29 -10.75
N GLU A 98 6.93 5.42 -11.35
CA GLU A 98 7.72 6.44 -10.64
C GLU A 98 6.93 7.08 -9.49
N ASN A 99 5.64 7.36 -9.70
CA ASN A 99 4.80 7.90 -8.63
C ASN A 99 4.61 6.91 -7.48
N ARG A 100 4.68 5.59 -7.73
CA ARG A 100 4.63 4.57 -6.68
C ARG A 100 5.94 4.44 -5.89
N ARG A 101 7.08 4.80 -6.47
CA ARG A 101 8.35 4.88 -5.74
C ARG A 101 8.31 5.92 -4.63
N LYS A 102 7.53 7.00 -4.83
CA LYS A 102 7.32 8.07 -3.85
C LYS A 102 6.40 7.68 -2.68
N GLU A 103 5.72 6.54 -2.76
CA GLU A 103 4.92 5.99 -1.67
C GLU A 103 5.77 5.60 -0.44
N LYS A 104 7.05 5.32 -0.64
CA LYS A 104 8.02 4.94 0.38
C LYS A 104 8.51 6.16 1.17
N THR A 105 7.59 6.82 1.90
CA THR A 105 7.96 8.03 2.65
C THR A 105 8.81 7.69 3.88
N PRO A 106 9.76 8.57 4.25
CA PRO A 106 10.57 8.37 5.45
C PRO A 106 9.71 8.14 6.70
N GLU A 107 8.60 8.87 6.84
CA GLU A 107 7.71 8.75 7.99
C GLU A 107 7.05 7.36 8.08
N MET A 108 6.67 6.77 6.93
CA MET A 108 6.08 5.43 6.92
C MET A 108 7.12 4.36 7.23
N ILE A 109 8.33 4.51 6.71
CA ILE A 109 9.46 3.61 7.01
C ILE A 109 9.82 3.69 8.49
N GLU A 110 9.91 4.90 9.06
CA GLU A 110 10.16 5.11 10.48
C GLU A 110 9.06 4.46 11.33
N LYS A 111 7.79 4.66 10.95
CA LYS A 111 6.65 4.07 11.65
C LYS A 111 6.64 2.56 11.63
N LEU A 112 7.01 1.94 10.53
CA LEU A 112 7.19 0.48 10.45
C LEU A 112 8.36 0.04 11.32
N SER A 113 9.45 0.82 11.35
CA SER A 113 10.67 0.51 12.11
C SER A 113 10.49 0.58 13.63
N GLU A 114 9.42 1.20 14.13
CA GLU A 114 9.07 1.13 15.57
C GLU A 114 8.77 -0.31 16.05
N GLU A 115 8.33 -1.19 15.15
CA GLU A 115 7.89 -2.53 15.51
C GLU A 115 8.59 -3.65 14.73
N TYR A 116 9.16 -3.34 13.57
CA TYR A 116 9.75 -4.29 12.65
C TYR A 116 11.17 -3.85 12.29
N GLU A 117 12.08 -4.80 12.20
CA GLU A 117 13.44 -4.57 11.71
C GLU A 117 13.48 -4.58 10.18
N LEU A 118 14.02 -3.53 9.55
CA LEU A 118 14.26 -3.52 8.12
C LEU A 118 15.43 -4.45 7.77
N THR A 119 15.14 -5.56 7.12
CA THR A 119 16.17 -6.54 6.76
C THR A 119 16.67 -6.41 5.34
N ARG A 120 15.87 -5.82 4.46
CA ARG A 120 16.26 -5.63 3.05
C ARG A 120 15.53 -4.45 2.43
N ASP A 121 16.27 -3.57 1.78
CA ASP A 121 15.75 -2.53 0.90
C ASP A 121 16.18 -2.83 -0.53
N LEU A 122 15.21 -3.08 -1.39
CA LEU A 122 15.43 -3.38 -2.82
C LEU A 122 15.25 -2.16 -3.73
N SER A 123 15.00 -0.97 -3.17
CA SER A 123 14.75 0.26 -3.94
C SER A 123 15.90 0.59 -4.91
N PHE A 124 17.16 0.23 -4.59
CA PHE A 124 18.31 0.46 -5.46
C PHE A 124 18.24 -0.30 -6.80
N HIS A 125 17.35 -1.28 -6.93
CA HIS A 125 17.12 -1.97 -8.19
C HIS A 125 16.30 -1.14 -9.20
N GLU A 126 15.58 -0.11 -8.72
CA GLU A 126 14.81 0.79 -9.59
C GLU A 126 15.67 1.50 -10.63
N GLU A 127 16.91 1.89 -10.26
CA GLU A 127 17.91 2.47 -11.17
C GLU A 127 18.38 1.49 -12.25
N LYS A 128 18.23 0.20 -12.01
CA LYS A 128 18.63 -0.89 -12.93
C LYS A 128 17.46 -1.42 -13.74
N ASN A 129 16.27 -0.79 -13.64
CA ASN A 129 15.02 -1.28 -14.24
C ASN A 129 14.67 -2.72 -13.84
N ILE A 130 14.93 -3.09 -12.58
CA ILE A 130 14.56 -4.37 -11.98
C ILE A 130 13.50 -4.08 -10.91
N PHE A 131 12.31 -4.64 -11.08
CA PHE A 131 11.14 -4.33 -10.27
C PHE A 131 10.55 -5.58 -9.62
N LEU A 132 10.09 -5.42 -8.37
CA LEU A 132 9.40 -6.42 -7.59
C LEU A 132 8.39 -5.73 -6.68
N GLU A 133 7.13 -6.05 -6.82
CA GLU A 133 6.05 -5.53 -5.97
C GLU A 133 5.42 -6.68 -5.18
N SER A 134 4.99 -6.44 -3.94
CA SER A 134 4.50 -7.50 -3.06
C SER A 134 3.29 -8.27 -3.61
N THR A 135 2.44 -7.61 -4.39
CA THR A 135 1.26 -8.24 -5.01
C THR A 135 1.55 -8.95 -6.32
N SER A 136 2.71 -8.72 -6.91
CA SER A 136 3.16 -9.39 -8.13
C SER A 136 3.90 -10.70 -7.85
N SER A 137 4.17 -10.98 -6.58
CA SER A 137 4.91 -12.17 -6.16
C SER A 137 3.94 -13.29 -5.81
N MET A 138 4.16 -14.45 -6.41
CA MET A 138 3.45 -15.66 -6.00
C MET A 138 4.00 -16.11 -4.65
N VAL A 139 3.13 -16.19 -3.64
CA VAL A 139 3.47 -16.82 -2.37
C VAL A 139 3.18 -18.30 -2.49
N LEU A 140 4.22 -19.11 -2.34
CA LEU A 140 4.09 -20.58 -2.28
C LEU A 140 4.18 -20.98 -0.82
N ASP A 141 3.14 -21.66 -0.33
CA ASP A 141 3.11 -22.30 1.00
C ASP A 141 3.87 -23.63 0.97
#